data_4833817eb728a95a3261fbd39fd64420
#
_entry.id   4833817eb728a95a3261fbd39fd64420
#
_cell.length_a   1.000
_cell.length_b   1.000
_cell.length_c   1.000
_cell.angle_alpha   90.00
_cell.angle_beta   90.00
_cell.angle_gamma   90.00
#
_symmetry.space_group_name_H-M   'P 1'
#
loop_
_entity.id
_entity.type
_entity.pdbx_description
1 polymer ?
#
loop_
_entity_poly.entity_id
_entity_poly.type
_entity_poly.pdbx_seq_one_letter_code
_entity_poly.pdbx_strand_id
1 'polypeptide(L)'
;MARMGLSEGRRLRHPGAAGSQVSLEGDLFEMTVKVGINGFGRIGRNYFRALVASGADLEVVAVNDLTDNKTLAHLLKYDSILGRFPEEVSYDDDAIKVGGKEIKAFAEKDPANLPWGKLGVDIVIESTGFFTDATKAKAHLDAGAKKVLISAPAKNEDITIVMGVNDDQYDPAAHNIISNASCTTNCLAPMAKALNDGLGIVKGLMTTIHAYTQDQNLQDGPHKDLRRA
;
A
#
# COMPACT_ATOMS: atom_id res chain seq x y z
N MET A 1 -49.34 -18.89 22.23
CA MET A 1 -49.89 -18.37 23.50
C MET A 1 -48.78 -18.19 24.51
N ALA A 2 -48.54 -17.01 24.90
CA ALA A 2 -48.30 -16.32 26.15
C ALA A 2 -47.34 -15.13 25.92
N ARG A 3 -47.87 -13.94 26.01
CA ARG A 3 -47.19 -12.65 26.16
C ARG A 3 -46.88 -12.44 27.65
N MET A 4 -45.67 -11.96 27.96
CA MET A 4 -45.33 -11.26 29.20
C MET A 4 -44.27 -10.23 28.79
N GLY A 5 -44.38 -8.92 28.94
CA GLY A 5 -44.92 -8.14 30.06
C GLY A 5 -43.79 -7.18 30.41
N LEU A 6 -43.79 -5.94 29.83
CA LEU A 6 -42.79 -4.88 30.11
C LEU A 6 -43.04 -4.32 31.51
N SER A 7 -41.99 -4.20 32.33
CA SER A 7 -42.00 -3.44 33.57
C SER A 7 -41.24 -2.12 33.41
N GLU A 8 -41.95 -1.03 33.58
CA GLU A 8 -41.44 0.35 33.66
C GLU A 8 -40.55 0.54 34.89
N GLY A 9 -39.33 0.99 34.69
CA GLY A 9 -38.40 1.41 35.73
C GLY A 9 -38.29 2.94 35.81
N ARG A 10 -38.67 3.49 36.93
CA ARG A 10 -38.77 4.91 37.33
C ARG A 10 -37.52 5.72 36.99
N ARG A 11 -37.74 6.90 36.38
CA ARG A 11 -36.77 8.01 36.30
C ARG A 11 -36.72 8.73 37.65
N LEU A 12 -35.56 8.77 38.27
CA LEU A 12 -35.22 9.71 39.33
C LEU A 12 -34.65 10.98 38.70
N ARG A 13 -35.35 12.10 38.91
CA ARG A 13 -34.87 13.44 38.55
C ARG A 13 -33.99 13.96 39.71
N HIS A 14 -32.77 14.38 39.44
CA HIS A 14 -32.00 15.26 40.32
C HIS A 14 -31.92 16.67 39.72
N PRO A 15 -32.08 17.72 40.51
CA PRO A 15 -32.06 19.10 40.05
C PRO A 15 -30.65 19.69 40.07
N GLY A 16 -30.34 20.43 39.00
CA GLY A 16 -29.56 21.65 39.00
C GLY A 16 -28.09 21.63 39.37
N ALA A 17 -27.22 21.66 38.36
CA ALA A 17 -26.00 22.45 38.40
C ALA A 17 -25.80 23.04 37.01
N ALA A 18 -25.89 24.38 36.92
CA ALA A 18 -25.49 25.15 35.76
C ALA A 18 -23.96 25.10 35.68
N GLY A 19 -23.44 24.16 34.86
CA GLY A 19 -22.04 24.06 34.49
C GLY A 19 -21.93 24.48 33.05
N SER A 20 -21.17 25.53 32.78
CA SER A 20 -20.81 26.02 31.47
C SER A 20 -20.30 24.87 30.61
N GLN A 21 -21.06 24.52 29.56
CA GLN A 21 -20.56 23.67 28.47
C GLN A 21 -19.47 24.46 27.74
N VAL A 22 -18.23 24.17 28.05
CA VAL A 22 -17.13 24.44 27.14
C VAL A 22 -17.24 23.38 26.08
N SER A 23 -17.75 23.77 24.92
CA SER A 23 -17.69 22.94 23.70
C SER A 23 -16.23 22.81 23.30
N LEU A 24 -15.62 21.68 23.66
CA LEU A 24 -14.39 21.21 23.04
C LEU A 24 -14.75 20.55 21.71
N GLU A 25 -15.33 21.30 20.80
CA GLU A 25 -15.24 21.04 19.37
C GLU A 25 -13.85 21.48 18.91
N GLY A 26 -12.84 20.77 19.35
CA GLY A 26 -11.56 20.72 18.65
C GLY A 26 -11.78 19.89 17.43
N ASP A 27 -11.74 20.53 16.25
CA ASP A 27 -11.64 19.85 14.95
C ASP A 27 -10.53 18.80 15.05
N LEU A 28 -10.90 17.54 15.29
CA LEU A 28 -10.09 16.41 14.90
C LEU A 28 -10.08 16.43 13.37
N PHE A 29 -9.18 17.21 12.80
CA PHE A 29 -8.78 17.05 11.41
C PHE A 29 -8.28 15.60 11.30
N GLU A 30 -9.15 14.70 10.88
CA GLU A 30 -8.73 13.40 10.37
C GLU A 30 -7.79 13.68 9.20
N MET A 31 -6.48 13.61 9.48
CA MET A 31 -5.46 13.84 8.45
C MET A 31 -5.37 12.59 7.62
N THR A 32 -6.09 12.56 6.50
CA THR A 32 -5.98 11.51 5.47
C THR A 32 -4.51 11.26 5.15
N VAL A 33 -4.07 10.01 5.25
CA VAL A 33 -2.69 9.61 4.97
C VAL A 33 -2.41 9.76 3.48
N LYS A 34 -1.38 10.54 3.14
CA LYS A 34 -1.00 10.82 1.75
C LYS A 34 0.02 9.81 1.24
N VAL A 35 -0.26 9.27 0.08
CA VAL A 35 0.54 8.23 -0.56
C VAL A 35 1.15 8.72 -1.85
N GLY A 36 2.47 8.50 -2.03
CA GLY A 36 3.15 8.57 -3.31
C GLY A 36 3.41 7.16 -3.86
N ILE A 37 3.35 6.99 -5.17
CA ILE A 37 3.69 5.71 -5.82
C ILE A 37 4.89 5.92 -6.73
N ASN A 38 5.99 5.24 -6.47
CA ASN A 38 7.15 5.20 -7.35
C ASN A 38 7.14 3.90 -8.16
N GLY A 39 6.96 4.03 -9.48
CA GLY A 39 6.68 2.91 -10.38
C GLY A 39 5.17 2.68 -10.54
N PHE A 40 4.58 3.26 -11.59
CA PHE A 40 3.16 3.07 -11.89
C PHE A 40 2.96 1.95 -12.93
N GLY A 41 3.80 0.92 -12.81
CA GLY A 41 3.71 -0.33 -13.53
C GLY A 41 2.52 -1.19 -13.06
N ARG A 42 2.58 -2.49 -13.31
CA ARG A 42 1.48 -3.38 -12.93
C ARG A 42 1.17 -3.37 -11.43
N ILE A 43 2.19 -3.39 -10.59
CA ILE A 43 2.01 -3.42 -9.13
C ILE A 43 1.48 -2.08 -8.62
N GLY A 44 2.07 -0.95 -9.02
CA GLY A 44 1.60 0.38 -8.61
C GLY A 44 0.15 0.64 -9.01
N ARG A 45 -0.24 0.26 -10.23
CA ARG A 45 -1.64 0.39 -10.70
C ARG A 45 -2.59 -0.55 -9.95
N ASN A 46 -2.16 -1.77 -9.65
CA ASN A 46 -3.00 -2.71 -8.89
C ASN A 46 -3.18 -2.26 -7.44
N TYR A 47 -2.13 -1.71 -6.82
CA TYR A 47 -2.24 -1.06 -5.51
C TYR A 47 -3.28 0.07 -5.56
N PHE A 48 -3.18 0.98 -6.54
CA PHE A 48 -4.12 2.07 -6.70
C PHE A 48 -5.57 1.57 -6.86
N ARG A 49 -5.80 0.58 -7.72
CA ARG A 49 -7.13 -0.03 -7.92
C ARG A 49 -7.67 -0.67 -6.63
N ALA A 50 -6.82 -1.39 -5.90
CA ALA A 50 -7.20 -2.00 -4.63
C ALA A 50 -7.54 -0.95 -3.57
N LEU A 51 -6.78 0.14 -3.51
CA LEU A 51 -7.03 1.25 -2.61
C LEU A 51 -8.41 1.87 -2.87
N VAL A 52 -8.71 2.21 -4.12
CA VAL A 52 -10.01 2.76 -4.51
C VAL A 52 -11.15 1.79 -4.18
N ALA A 53 -10.97 0.51 -4.45
CA ALA A 53 -11.98 -0.51 -4.17
C ALA A 53 -12.21 -0.75 -2.67
N SER A 54 -11.19 -0.58 -1.84
CA SER A 54 -11.28 -0.80 -0.39
C SER A 54 -12.01 0.34 0.35
N GLY A 55 -12.04 1.55 -0.24
CA GLY A 55 -12.56 2.74 0.44
C GLY A 55 -11.74 3.15 1.67
N ALA A 56 -10.48 2.70 1.79
CA ALA A 56 -9.60 3.09 2.88
C ALA A 56 -9.33 4.60 2.87
N ASP A 57 -9.17 5.18 4.05
CA ASP A 57 -8.86 6.61 4.22
C ASP A 57 -7.37 6.89 3.91
N LEU A 58 -7.03 6.70 2.65
CA LEU A 58 -5.72 6.98 2.08
C LEU A 58 -5.91 7.76 0.78
N GLU A 59 -5.05 8.72 0.52
CA GLU A 59 -5.07 9.52 -0.69
C GLU A 59 -3.77 9.37 -1.50
N VAL A 60 -3.87 8.87 -2.74
CA VAL A 60 -2.74 8.92 -3.67
C VAL A 60 -2.66 10.32 -4.26
N VAL A 61 -1.62 11.05 -3.86
CA VAL A 61 -1.42 12.45 -4.30
C VAL A 61 -0.49 12.56 -5.50
N ALA A 62 0.38 11.57 -5.70
CA ALA A 62 1.30 11.56 -6.82
C ALA A 62 1.76 10.16 -7.23
N VAL A 63 2.10 10.03 -8.51
CA VAL A 63 2.76 8.87 -9.10
C VAL A 63 4.03 9.31 -9.84
N ASN A 64 5.03 8.45 -9.87
CA ASN A 64 6.24 8.64 -10.66
C ASN A 64 6.47 7.42 -11.56
N ASP A 65 6.60 7.63 -12.85
CA ASP A 65 6.95 6.59 -13.83
C ASP A 65 7.60 7.25 -15.05
N LEU A 66 8.49 6.55 -15.72
CA LEU A 66 9.18 7.07 -16.91
C LEU A 66 8.34 6.99 -18.19
N THR A 67 7.18 6.36 -18.11
CA THR A 67 6.19 6.24 -19.18
C THR A 67 5.32 7.50 -19.22
N ASP A 68 4.87 7.91 -20.41
CA ASP A 68 4.01 9.08 -20.59
C ASP A 68 2.62 8.91 -19.94
N ASN A 69 2.03 10.04 -19.53
CA ASN A 69 0.75 10.08 -18.82
C ASN A 69 -0.42 9.48 -19.61
N LYS A 70 -0.42 9.61 -20.94
CA LYS A 70 -1.43 9.03 -21.82
C LYS A 70 -1.42 7.50 -21.71
N THR A 71 -0.24 6.91 -21.81
CA THR A 71 -0.06 5.45 -21.69
C THR A 71 -0.39 4.97 -20.30
N LEU A 72 0.05 5.67 -19.24
CA LEU A 72 -0.27 5.32 -17.84
C LEU A 72 -1.78 5.37 -17.58
N ALA A 73 -2.47 6.42 -18.03
CA ALA A 73 -3.92 6.57 -17.89
C ALA A 73 -4.67 5.46 -18.64
N HIS A 74 -4.22 5.10 -19.85
CA HIS A 74 -4.79 3.99 -20.61
C HIS A 74 -4.62 2.66 -19.88
N LEU A 75 -3.41 2.36 -19.39
CA LEU A 75 -3.11 1.14 -18.66
C LEU A 75 -3.80 1.07 -17.29
N LEU A 76 -4.09 2.20 -16.67
CA LEU A 76 -4.92 2.25 -15.46
C LEU A 76 -6.39 1.92 -15.79
N LYS A 77 -6.90 2.49 -16.90
CA LYS A 77 -8.30 2.29 -17.32
C LYS A 77 -8.59 0.86 -17.77
N TYR A 78 -7.66 0.26 -18.51
CA TYR A 78 -7.85 -1.06 -19.13
C TYR A 78 -6.79 -2.04 -18.65
N ASP A 79 -7.22 -3.15 -18.07
CA ASP A 79 -6.37 -4.23 -17.60
C ASP A 79 -6.88 -5.56 -18.16
N SER A 80 -5.99 -6.36 -18.71
CA SER A 80 -6.35 -7.65 -19.36
C SER A 80 -6.85 -8.70 -18.37
N ILE A 81 -6.52 -8.56 -17.09
CA ILE A 81 -6.89 -9.51 -16.02
C ILE A 81 -8.02 -8.93 -15.16
N LEU A 82 -7.86 -7.69 -14.69
CA LEU A 82 -8.80 -7.03 -13.78
C LEU A 82 -9.94 -6.30 -14.51
N GLY A 83 -9.86 -6.22 -15.84
CA GLY A 83 -10.87 -5.57 -16.64
C GLY A 83 -10.83 -4.04 -16.57
N ARG A 84 -11.91 -3.41 -17.01
CA ARG A 84 -12.03 -1.96 -17.06
C ARG A 84 -12.16 -1.37 -15.66
N PHE A 85 -11.34 -0.35 -15.35
CA PHE A 85 -11.47 0.39 -14.11
C PHE A 85 -12.77 1.20 -14.08
N PRO A 86 -13.56 1.14 -12.99
CA PRO A 86 -14.90 1.75 -12.97
C PRO A 86 -14.88 3.26 -13.07
N GLU A 87 -13.91 3.91 -12.41
CA GLU A 87 -13.82 5.36 -12.37
C GLU A 87 -13.45 5.94 -13.73
N GLU A 88 -13.85 7.18 -13.99
CA GLU A 88 -13.37 7.95 -15.13
C GLU A 88 -11.89 8.25 -14.99
N VAL A 89 -11.12 8.00 -16.05
CA VAL A 89 -9.68 8.27 -16.10
C VAL A 89 -9.39 9.18 -17.25
N SER A 90 -8.76 10.32 -16.97
CA SER A 90 -8.22 11.26 -17.94
C SER A 90 -6.81 11.68 -17.56
N TYR A 91 -6.15 12.46 -18.38
CA TYR A 91 -4.76 12.90 -18.15
C TYR A 91 -4.52 14.26 -18.80
N ASP A 92 -3.50 14.93 -18.32
CA ASP A 92 -2.84 16.05 -18.97
C ASP A 92 -1.31 15.90 -18.83
N ASP A 93 -0.55 16.94 -19.15
CA ASP A 93 0.92 16.86 -19.14
C ASP A 93 1.48 16.68 -17.74
N ASP A 94 0.78 17.12 -16.70
CA ASP A 94 1.26 17.17 -15.31
C ASP A 94 0.57 16.16 -14.39
N ALA A 95 -0.53 15.52 -14.83
CA ALA A 95 -1.36 14.71 -13.94
C ALA A 95 -2.15 13.59 -14.65
N ILE A 96 -2.50 12.60 -13.85
CA ILE A 96 -3.55 11.62 -14.14
C ILE A 96 -4.75 11.98 -13.28
N LYS A 97 -5.95 12.04 -13.86
CA LYS A 97 -7.20 12.38 -13.16
C LYS A 97 -8.10 11.17 -13.07
N VAL A 98 -8.58 10.89 -11.87
CA VAL A 98 -9.41 9.72 -11.58
C VAL A 98 -10.61 10.15 -10.74
N GLY A 99 -11.83 9.92 -11.25
CA GLY A 99 -13.05 10.29 -10.54
C GLY A 99 -13.11 11.78 -10.17
N GLY A 100 -12.50 12.65 -10.98
CA GLY A 100 -12.40 14.09 -10.73
C GLY A 100 -11.26 14.52 -9.79
N LYS A 101 -10.53 13.58 -9.15
CA LYS A 101 -9.34 13.86 -8.34
C LYS A 101 -8.10 13.89 -9.21
N GLU A 102 -7.22 14.86 -8.94
CA GLU A 102 -5.95 15.04 -9.65
C GLU A 102 -4.82 14.35 -8.89
N ILE A 103 -4.05 13.52 -9.60
CA ILE A 103 -2.87 12.81 -9.11
C ILE A 103 -1.68 13.35 -9.89
N LYS A 104 -0.75 14.02 -9.24
CA LYS A 104 0.46 14.54 -9.89
C LYS A 104 1.26 13.42 -10.54
N ALA A 105 1.74 13.63 -11.75
CA ALA A 105 2.54 12.66 -12.46
C ALA A 105 3.96 13.21 -12.69
N PHE A 106 4.95 12.44 -12.29
CA PHE A 106 6.37 12.75 -12.45
C PHE A 106 7.04 11.70 -13.32
N ALA A 107 8.14 12.08 -13.98
CA ALA A 107 8.99 11.19 -14.79
C ALA A 107 10.46 11.28 -14.34
N GLU A 108 10.68 11.14 -13.03
CA GLU A 108 11.98 11.32 -12.39
C GLU A 108 12.68 9.97 -12.18
N LYS A 109 13.96 9.90 -12.59
CA LYS A 109 14.77 8.68 -12.45
C LYS A 109 15.35 8.52 -11.06
N ASP A 110 15.71 9.64 -10.43
CA ASP A 110 16.32 9.65 -9.09
C ASP A 110 15.24 10.02 -8.06
N PRO A 111 14.88 9.09 -7.17
CA PRO A 111 13.86 9.35 -6.16
C PRO A 111 14.18 10.52 -5.23
N ALA A 112 15.45 10.88 -5.06
CA ALA A 112 15.85 12.02 -4.24
C ALA A 112 15.33 13.37 -4.76
N ASN A 113 15.02 13.45 -6.06
CA ASN A 113 14.49 14.67 -6.70
C ASN A 113 12.95 14.76 -6.64
N LEU A 114 12.28 13.72 -6.17
CA LEU A 114 10.82 13.72 -6.08
C LEU A 114 10.34 14.64 -4.94
N PRO A 115 9.29 15.43 -5.14
CA PRO A 115 8.90 16.46 -4.18
C PRO A 115 7.99 15.92 -3.06
N TRP A 116 8.30 14.75 -2.49
CA TRP A 116 7.46 14.09 -1.49
C TRP A 116 7.14 14.99 -0.30
N GLY A 117 8.15 15.67 0.23
CA GLY A 117 7.97 16.59 1.36
C GLY A 117 7.07 17.78 1.03
N LYS A 118 7.15 18.34 -0.20
CA LYS A 118 6.28 19.45 -0.65
C LYS A 118 4.84 19.02 -0.82
N LEU A 119 4.62 17.77 -1.19
CA LEU A 119 3.28 17.18 -1.37
C LEU A 119 2.69 16.65 -0.05
N GLY A 120 3.50 16.62 1.01
CA GLY A 120 3.11 16.09 2.31
C GLY A 120 2.91 14.57 2.29
N VAL A 121 3.68 13.85 1.47
CA VAL A 121 3.57 12.39 1.36
C VAL A 121 4.01 11.73 2.65
N ASP A 122 3.15 10.92 3.23
CA ASP A 122 3.43 10.14 4.41
C ASP A 122 4.10 8.81 4.05
N ILE A 123 3.57 8.12 3.05
CA ILE A 123 4.03 6.79 2.65
C ILE A 123 4.34 6.77 1.15
N VAL A 124 5.51 6.26 0.79
CA VAL A 124 5.83 5.94 -0.60
C VAL A 124 5.70 4.44 -0.82
N ILE A 125 4.92 4.05 -1.84
CA ILE A 125 4.91 2.69 -2.36
C ILE A 125 5.98 2.59 -3.43
N GLU A 126 7.08 1.90 -3.11
CA GLU A 126 8.16 1.62 -4.05
C GLU A 126 7.85 0.35 -4.86
N SER A 127 7.48 0.50 -6.10
CA SER A 127 7.06 -0.59 -6.99
C SER A 127 7.77 -0.59 -8.36
N THR A 128 8.94 0.05 -8.45
CA THR A 128 9.76 0.02 -9.66
C THR A 128 10.53 -1.29 -9.83
N GLY A 129 10.82 -2.00 -8.73
CA GLY A 129 11.73 -3.13 -8.70
C GLY A 129 13.23 -2.77 -8.72
N PHE A 130 13.58 -1.48 -8.80
CA PHE A 130 15.00 -1.02 -8.84
C PHE A 130 15.53 -0.63 -7.47
N PHE A 131 14.69 -0.10 -6.59
CA PHE A 131 15.08 0.39 -5.27
C PHE A 131 14.69 -0.61 -4.17
N THR A 132 15.10 -1.86 -4.34
CA THR A 132 14.83 -2.96 -3.40
C THR A 132 15.89 -3.08 -2.29
N ASP A 133 16.94 -2.28 -2.33
CA ASP A 133 17.89 -2.12 -1.24
C ASP A 133 17.54 -0.86 -0.44
N ALA A 134 17.36 -1.01 0.87
CA ALA A 134 16.96 0.09 1.76
C ALA A 134 17.95 1.27 1.71
N THR A 135 19.24 1.01 1.47
CA THR A 135 20.24 2.06 1.31
C THR A 135 19.96 2.98 0.12
N LYS A 136 19.29 2.46 -0.92
CA LYS A 136 18.83 3.22 -2.09
C LYS A 136 17.42 3.76 -1.89
N ALA A 137 16.52 2.94 -1.32
CA ALA A 137 15.13 3.34 -1.04
C ALA A 137 15.06 4.50 -0.03
N LYS A 138 16.08 4.66 0.81
CA LYS A 138 16.22 5.80 1.71
C LYS A 138 16.13 7.16 1.01
N ALA A 139 16.45 7.24 -0.29
CA ALA A 139 16.29 8.45 -1.08
C ALA A 139 14.86 9.03 -1.02
N HIS A 140 13.85 8.19 -0.87
CA HIS A 140 12.48 8.65 -0.67
C HIS A 140 12.26 9.34 0.68
N LEU A 141 12.91 8.85 1.75
CA LEU A 141 12.87 9.48 3.07
C LEU A 141 13.62 10.83 3.01
N ASP A 142 14.78 10.86 2.35
CA ASP A 142 15.56 12.07 2.17
C ASP A 142 14.81 13.13 1.33
N ALA A 143 13.94 12.70 0.42
CA ALA A 143 13.01 13.53 -0.36
C ALA A 143 11.77 13.98 0.45
N GLY A 144 11.62 13.56 1.71
CA GLY A 144 10.62 14.04 2.65
C GLY A 144 9.43 13.11 2.89
N ALA A 145 9.43 11.89 2.39
CA ALA A 145 8.45 10.87 2.81
C ALA A 145 8.75 10.39 4.23
N LYS A 146 7.72 9.99 4.98
CA LYS A 146 7.88 9.47 6.35
C LYS A 146 8.20 7.97 6.37
N LYS A 147 7.63 7.22 5.43
CA LYS A 147 7.77 5.76 5.32
C LYS A 147 7.93 5.35 3.86
N VAL A 148 8.62 4.22 3.65
CA VAL A 148 8.72 3.57 2.34
C VAL A 148 8.27 2.13 2.48
N LEU A 149 7.33 1.72 1.65
CA LEU A 149 6.88 0.34 1.53
C LEU A 149 7.37 -0.23 0.19
N ILE A 150 8.35 -1.14 0.25
CA ILE A 150 8.89 -1.80 -0.93
C ILE A 150 8.00 -3.01 -1.26
N SER A 151 7.41 -3.03 -2.46
CA SER A 151 6.50 -4.09 -2.92
C SER A 151 7.21 -5.34 -3.43
N ALA A 152 8.39 -5.62 -2.94
CA ALA A 152 9.26 -6.73 -3.35
C ALA A 152 10.13 -7.17 -2.18
N PRO A 153 10.79 -8.36 -2.25
CA PRO A 153 11.85 -8.72 -1.31
C PRO A 153 12.93 -7.63 -1.30
N ALA A 154 13.28 -7.18 -0.12
CA ALA A 154 14.27 -6.11 0.05
C ALA A 154 15.59 -6.61 0.64
N LYS A 155 16.55 -5.70 0.77
CA LYS A 155 17.79 -5.87 1.52
C LYS A 155 17.99 -4.69 2.43
N ASN A 156 18.55 -4.95 3.61
CA ASN A 156 18.86 -3.93 4.61
C ASN A 156 17.64 -3.10 5.07
N GLU A 157 16.42 -3.61 4.83
CA GLU A 157 15.17 -3.03 5.31
C GLU A 157 15.04 -3.15 6.83
N ASP A 158 14.23 -2.29 7.44
CA ASP A 158 14.01 -2.33 8.88
C ASP A 158 13.19 -3.55 9.29
N ILE A 159 12.24 -3.95 8.45
CA ILE A 159 11.41 -5.13 8.66
C ILE A 159 10.81 -5.63 7.34
N THR A 160 10.70 -6.95 7.20
CA THR A 160 9.86 -7.60 6.20
C THR A 160 8.57 -8.09 6.85
N ILE A 161 7.42 -7.67 6.30
CA ILE A 161 6.10 -8.01 6.84
C ILE A 161 5.30 -8.89 5.88
N VAL A 162 4.70 -9.94 6.42
CA VAL A 162 3.64 -10.71 5.78
C VAL A 162 2.39 -10.62 6.65
N MET A 163 1.31 -10.06 6.10
CA MET A 163 0.06 -9.86 6.81
C MET A 163 -0.51 -11.17 7.34
N GLY A 164 -0.95 -11.16 8.62
CA GLY A 164 -1.44 -12.34 9.34
C GLY A 164 -0.34 -13.29 9.83
N VAL A 165 0.94 -12.97 9.58
CA VAL A 165 2.09 -13.79 10.04
C VAL A 165 2.90 -13.08 11.09
N ASN A 166 3.35 -11.85 10.81
CA ASN A 166 4.21 -11.06 11.70
C ASN A 166 3.94 -9.55 11.63
N ASP A 167 2.77 -9.14 11.19
CA ASP A 167 2.36 -7.73 11.15
C ASP A 167 2.24 -7.09 12.54
N ASP A 168 2.06 -7.91 13.57
CA ASP A 168 2.11 -7.52 14.99
C ASP A 168 3.52 -7.07 15.45
N GLN A 169 4.57 -7.38 14.70
CA GLN A 169 5.93 -6.96 14.97
C GLN A 169 6.26 -5.55 14.44
N TYR A 170 5.31 -4.91 13.73
CA TYR A 170 5.54 -3.58 13.21
C TYR A 170 5.62 -2.54 14.33
N ASP A 171 6.74 -1.82 14.37
CA ASP A 171 6.93 -0.67 15.25
C ASP A 171 6.98 0.62 14.39
N PRO A 172 5.97 1.49 14.49
CA PRO A 172 5.93 2.72 13.70
C PRO A 172 7.05 3.71 14.04
N ALA A 173 7.68 3.61 15.20
CA ALA A 173 8.78 4.48 15.59
C ALA A 173 10.13 4.01 15.04
N ALA A 174 10.31 2.70 14.90
CA ALA A 174 11.57 2.10 14.47
C ALA A 174 11.61 1.76 12.97
N HIS A 175 10.49 1.31 12.39
CA HIS A 175 10.45 0.77 11.04
C HIS A 175 9.99 1.83 10.03
N ASN A 176 10.93 2.33 9.23
CA ASN A 176 10.69 3.36 8.21
C ASN A 176 10.75 2.83 6.78
N ILE A 177 11.57 1.79 6.55
CA ILE A 177 11.68 1.11 5.26
C ILE A 177 11.23 -0.34 5.45
N ILE A 178 10.09 -0.65 4.88
CA ILE A 178 9.36 -1.89 5.11
C ILE A 178 9.31 -2.68 3.80
N SER A 179 9.61 -3.97 3.83
CA SER A 179 9.38 -4.86 2.70
C SER A 179 8.06 -5.61 2.86
N ASN A 180 7.28 -5.69 1.79
CA ASN A 180 6.09 -6.54 1.72
C ASN A 180 6.42 -7.98 1.26
N ALA A 181 7.69 -8.40 1.37
CA ALA A 181 8.17 -9.72 0.95
C ALA A 181 7.92 -10.03 -0.55
N SER A 182 7.97 -11.31 -0.92
CA SER A 182 7.66 -11.76 -2.28
C SER A 182 6.22 -12.29 -2.39
N CYS A 183 5.72 -12.39 -3.62
CA CYS A 183 4.45 -13.07 -3.90
C CYS A 183 4.45 -14.51 -3.39
N THR A 184 5.56 -15.24 -3.57
CA THR A 184 5.75 -16.61 -3.06
C THR A 184 5.71 -16.65 -1.53
N THR A 185 6.38 -15.70 -0.87
CA THR A 185 6.38 -15.61 0.61
C THR A 185 4.98 -15.29 1.12
N ASN A 186 4.27 -14.36 0.52
CA ASN A 186 2.89 -14.03 0.90
C ASN A 186 1.90 -15.19 0.70
N CYS A 187 2.20 -16.10 -0.22
CA CYS A 187 1.44 -17.34 -0.39
C CYS A 187 1.81 -18.39 0.68
N LEU A 188 3.11 -18.67 0.85
CA LEU A 188 3.59 -19.78 1.66
C LEU A 188 3.52 -19.51 3.16
N ALA A 189 3.92 -18.32 3.62
CA ALA A 189 4.09 -18.05 5.04
C ALA A 189 2.77 -18.15 5.83
N PRO A 190 1.62 -17.62 5.38
CA PRO A 190 0.35 -17.82 6.08
C PRO A 190 -0.08 -19.29 6.13
N MET A 191 0.13 -20.05 5.04
CA MET A 191 -0.20 -21.49 5.02
C MET A 191 0.68 -22.26 5.99
N ALA A 192 1.99 -21.99 5.98
CA ALA A 192 2.94 -22.64 6.88
C ALA A 192 2.63 -22.28 8.34
N LYS A 193 2.28 -21.01 8.62
CA LYS A 193 1.88 -20.57 9.95
C LYS A 193 0.64 -21.33 10.43
N ALA A 194 -0.41 -21.38 9.64
CA ALA A 194 -1.65 -22.08 9.99
C ALA A 194 -1.42 -23.57 10.27
N LEU A 195 -0.60 -24.25 9.47
CA LEU A 195 -0.24 -25.64 9.68
C LEU A 195 0.62 -25.82 10.93
N ASN A 196 1.60 -24.94 11.15
CA ASN A 196 2.47 -25.00 12.31
C ASN A 196 1.70 -24.78 13.62
N ASP A 197 0.85 -23.76 13.64
CA ASP A 197 0.07 -23.41 14.84
C ASP A 197 -0.97 -24.49 15.19
N GLY A 198 -1.54 -25.17 14.17
CA GLY A 198 -2.55 -26.20 14.38
C GLY A 198 -1.99 -27.60 14.63
N LEU A 199 -0.90 -27.97 13.97
CA LEU A 199 -0.40 -29.37 13.97
C LEU A 199 1.07 -29.49 14.37
N GLY A 200 1.85 -28.42 14.30
CA GLY A 200 3.29 -28.41 14.46
C GLY A 200 4.03 -28.97 13.23
N ILE A 201 5.01 -28.22 12.72
CA ILE A 201 5.85 -28.63 11.61
C ILE A 201 7.25 -28.94 12.15
N VAL A 202 7.69 -30.20 12.00
CA VAL A 202 9.05 -30.60 12.37
C VAL A 202 10.03 -30.31 11.22
N LYS A 203 9.64 -30.59 9.99
CA LYS A 203 10.41 -30.31 8.75
C LYS A 203 9.47 -30.36 7.56
N GLY A 204 9.86 -29.73 6.46
CA GLY A 204 9.10 -29.73 5.22
C GLY A 204 10.00 -29.51 4.00
N LEU A 205 9.47 -29.83 2.84
CA LEU A 205 10.01 -29.49 1.54
C LEU A 205 8.94 -28.70 0.79
N MET A 206 9.34 -27.65 0.08
CA MET A 206 8.43 -26.83 -0.70
C MET A 206 8.73 -26.98 -2.18
N THR A 207 7.69 -27.21 -2.96
CA THR A 207 7.72 -27.08 -4.42
C THR A 207 6.69 -26.05 -4.82
N THR A 208 7.09 -25.07 -5.65
CA THR A 208 6.18 -24.07 -6.18
C THR A 208 5.96 -24.29 -7.68
N ILE A 209 4.68 -24.21 -8.10
CA ILE A 209 4.30 -24.09 -9.51
C ILE A 209 3.85 -22.63 -9.68
N HIS A 210 4.72 -21.83 -10.29
CA HIS A 210 4.58 -20.39 -10.30
C HIS A 210 4.34 -19.88 -11.71
N ALA A 211 3.37 -18.93 -11.86
CA ALA A 211 3.26 -18.16 -13.08
C ALA A 211 4.52 -17.31 -13.28
N TYR A 212 4.93 -17.11 -14.53
CA TYR A 212 6.07 -16.24 -14.82
C TYR A 212 5.78 -14.77 -14.45
N THR A 213 6.85 -14.05 -14.15
CA THR A 213 6.82 -12.62 -13.81
C THR A 213 7.88 -11.87 -14.60
N GLN A 214 7.78 -10.53 -14.63
CA GLN A 214 8.66 -9.68 -15.44
C GLN A 214 10.15 -9.78 -15.08
N ASP A 215 10.48 -10.23 -13.85
CA ASP A 215 11.85 -10.41 -13.40
C ASP A 215 12.54 -11.68 -13.96
N GLN A 216 11.81 -12.51 -14.70
CA GLN A 216 12.28 -13.79 -15.23
C GLN A 216 12.67 -13.70 -16.70
N ASN A 217 13.19 -12.68 -17.25
CA ASN A 217 13.67 -12.55 -18.64
C ASN A 217 13.34 -13.76 -19.55
N LEU A 218 12.09 -13.84 -20.01
CA LEU A 218 11.55 -15.06 -20.63
C LEU A 218 11.93 -15.27 -22.10
N GLN A 219 12.61 -14.34 -22.73
CA GLN A 219 12.98 -14.38 -24.15
C GLN A 219 14.44 -14.00 -24.33
N ASP A 220 15.35 -14.95 -24.10
CA ASP A 220 16.77 -14.81 -24.42
C ASP A 220 17.37 -13.47 -23.97
N GLY A 221 16.99 -13.02 -22.78
CA GLY A 221 17.43 -11.75 -22.23
C GLY A 221 18.62 -11.92 -21.28
N PRO A 222 19.48 -10.91 -21.15
CA PRO A 222 20.60 -10.96 -20.23
C PRO A 222 20.12 -11.09 -18.79
N HIS A 223 20.62 -12.09 -18.09
CA HIS A 223 20.33 -12.33 -16.67
C HIS A 223 21.63 -12.70 -15.94
N LYS A 224 21.78 -12.26 -14.68
CA LYS A 224 22.95 -12.55 -13.85
C LYS A 224 23.11 -14.05 -13.52
N ASP A 225 22.03 -14.80 -13.51
CA ASP A 225 22.03 -16.26 -13.37
C ASP A 225 21.70 -16.87 -14.75
N LEU A 226 22.69 -17.49 -15.37
CA LEU A 226 22.57 -18.07 -16.72
C LEU A 226 21.49 -19.15 -16.86
N ARG A 227 21.05 -19.76 -15.74
CA ARG A 227 19.93 -20.70 -15.75
C ARG A 227 18.57 -20.03 -15.93
N ARG A 228 18.53 -18.70 -15.82
CA ARG A 228 17.34 -17.86 -15.96
C ARG A 228 17.42 -16.92 -17.17
N ALA A 229 18.51 -16.97 -17.92
CA ALA A 229 18.73 -16.19 -19.13
C ALA A 229 17.94 -16.75 -20.33
#